data_f37aa16df9cd5b1bc8aa41254aca85c8
#
_entry.id   f37aa16df9cd5b1bc8aa41254aca85c8
#
_cell.length_a   1.000
_cell.length_b   1.000
_cell.length_c   1.000
_cell.angle_alpha   90.00
_cell.angle_beta   90.00
_cell.angle_gamma   90.00
#
_symmetry.space_group_name_H-M   'P 1'
#
loop_
_entity.id
_entity.type
_entity.pdbx_description
1 polymer ?
#
loop_
_entity_poly.entity_id
_entity_poly.type
_entity_poly.pdbx_seq_one_letter_code
_entity_poly.pdbx_strand_id
1 'polypeptide(L)'
;TEVNSLVIDIKDATGYVSHATSVAMAREVGADQEIRIRNLIGLLERLHEADIYPIARIVIVKDPLLIRARPELAVQDTSGGVWVDSKGLIWANLHDRTLWEYHVELAKEVAAAGFPEIQWDYLRFPDAPRADLDRAVFPGADGRTRRDAVEGFLEYARAELAESGVEMTLDVFGATTSATS
;
A
#
# COMPACT_ATOMS: atom_id res chain seq x y z
N THR A 1 9.29 -21.43 20.76
CA THR A 1 9.66 -20.50 19.65
C THR A 1 9.46 -19.12 20.19
N GLU A 2 10.51 -18.35 20.31
CA GLU A 2 10.43 -16.95 20.73
C GLU A 2 10.08 -16.12 19.50
N VAL A 3 9.05 -15.28 19.60
CA VAL A 3 8.69 -14.28 18.60
C VAL A 3 9.54 -13.06 18.90
N ASN A 4 10.34 -12.63 17.91
CA ASN A 4 11.22 -11.46 18.04
C ASN A 4 10.86 -10.33 17.06
N SER A 5 9.86 -10.53 16.20
CA SER A 5 9.32 -9.49 15.33
C SER A 5 7.83 -9.67 15.10
N LEU A 6 7.13 -8.55 14.83
CA LEU A 6 5.71 -8.54 14.49
C LEU A 6 5.46 -7.64 13.29
N VAL A 7 4.76 -8.18 12.29
CA VAL A 7 4.18 -7.40 11.20
C VAL A 7 2.83 -6.85 11.68
N ILE A 8 2.67 -5.54 11.60
CA ILE A 8 1.50 -4.80 12.09
C ILE A 8 0.84 -4.12 10.89
N ASP A 9 -0.41 -4.47 10.61
CA ASP A 9 -1.19 -3.84 9.56
C ASP A 9 -1.50 -2.38 9.93
N ILE A 10 -0.76 -1.46 9.35
CA ILE A 10 -1.04 -0.02 9.40
C ILE A 10 -2.20 0.31 8.48
N LYS A 11 -2.17 -0.25 7.27
CA LYS A 11 -3.29 -0.19 6.32
C LYS A 11 -3.40 -1.55 5.62
N ASP A 12 -4.53 -2.21 5.78
CA ASP A 12 -4.78 -3.52 5.18
C ASP A 12 -5.55 -3.43 3.84
N ALA A 13 -5.88 -4.60 3.25
CA ALA A 13 -6.57 -4.69 1.96
C ALA A 13 -8.06 -4.27 2.01
N THR A 14 -8.60 -3.91 3.17
CA THR A 14 -9.93 -3.29 3.29
C THR A 14 -9.90 -1.79 3.05
N GLY A 15 -8.71 -1.18 3.08
CA GLY A 15 -8.47 0.24 2.93
C GLY A 15 -8.46 1.02 4.25
N TYR A 16 -8.83 0.41 5.38
CA TYR A 16 -8.79 1.08 6.68
C TYR A 16 -7.37 1.23 7.20
N VAL A 17 -7.10 2.41 7.77
CA VAL A 17 -5.90 2.71 8.56
C VAL A 17 -6.17 2.34 10.01
N SER A 18 -5.32 1.53 10.60
CA SER A 18 -5.58 0.91 11.89
C SER A 18 -5.42 1.83 13.10
N HIS A 19 -4.86 3.02 12.94
CA HIS A 19 -4.65 4.02 14.01
C HIS A 19 -5.28 5.37 13.66
N ALA A 20 -5.36 6.26 14.63
CA ALA A 20 -5.78 7.64 14.40
C ALA A 20 -4.73 8.35 13.54
N THR A 21 -5.03 8.56 12.26
CA THR A 21 -4.12 9.15 11.29
C THR A 21 -4.39 10.64 11.08
N SER A 22 -3.33 11.40 10.80
CA SER A 22 -3.39 12.80 10.37
C SER A 22 -3.39 12.96 8.86
N VAL A 23 -3.15 11.91 8.10
CA VAL A 23 -3.05 11.92 6.63
C VAL A 23 -4.38 12.35 6.01
N ALA A 24 -4.34 13.44 5.24
CA ALA A 24 -5.55 14.09 4.70
C ALA A 24 -6.36 13.14 3.82
N MET A 25 -5.72 12.41 2.90
CA MET A 25 -6.39 11.47 2.01
C MET A 25 -7.08 10.34 2.79
N ALA A 26 -6.47 9.81 3.87
CA ALA A 26 -7.08 8.78 4.70
C ALA A 26 -8.40 9.26 5.32
N ARG A 27 -8.44 10.51 5.77
CA ARG A 27 -9.67 11.13 6.32
C ARG A 27 -10.70 11.41 5.25
N GLU A 28 -10.27 11.92 4.09
CA GLU A 28 -11.14 12.21 2.94
C GLU A 28 -11.91 10.97 2.49
N VAL A 29 -11.23 9.81 2.43
CA VAL A 29 -11.84 8.56 1.96
C VAL A 29 -12.48 7.72 3.06
N GLY A 30 -12.46 8.19 4.32
CA GLY A 30 -13.03 7.49 5.46
C GLY A 30 -12.21 6.28 5.93
N ALA A 31 -10.92 6.24 5.60
CA ALA A 31 -10.03 5.17 6.02
C ALA A 31 -9.73 5.18 7.53
N ASP A 32 -9.99 6.29 8.22
CA ASP A 32 -9.82 6.50 9.66
C ASP A 32 -11.04 6.08 10.51
N GLN A 33 -12.06 5.47 9.90
CA GLN A 33 -13.31 5.16 10.61
C GLN A 33 -13.26 3.86 11.43
N GLU A 34 -12.21 3.04 11.27
CA GLU A 34 -12.07 1.76 11.98
C GLU A 34 -10.73 1.69 12.72
N ILE A 35 -10.65 2.35 13.89
CA ILE A 35 -9.44 2.38 14.72
C ILE A 35 -9.28 1.05 15.48
N ARG A 36 -8.26 0.29 15.11
CA ARG A 36 -7.89 -0.99 15.76
C ARG A 36 -6.75 -0.81 16.77
N ILE A 37 -5.87 0.19 16.54
CA ILE A 37 -4.75 0.54 17.42
C ILE A 37 -5.03 1.91 18.03
N ARG A 38 -5.57 1.92 19.26
CA ARG A 38 -5.97 3.16 19.94
C ARG A 38 -4.80 4.01 20.41
N ASN A 39 -3.67 3.38 20.71
CA ASN A 39 -2.45 4.04 21.17
C ASN A 39 -1.24 3.41 20.49
N LEU A 40 -0.86 3.97 19.32
CA LEU A 40 0.23 3.46 18.51
C LEU A 40 1.59 3.59 19.24
N ILE A 41 1.84 4.74 19.87
CA ILE A 41 3.08 4.98 20.60
C ILE A 41 3.22 3.98 21.77
N GLY A 42 2.19 3.84 22.60
CA GLY A 42 2.24 2.89 23.71
C GLY A 42 2.30 1.42 23.28
N LEU A 43 1.85 1.09 22.04
CA LEU A 43 2.09 -0.23 21.45
C LEU A 43 3.59 -0.42 21.16
N LEU A 44 4.21 0.56 20.48
CA LEU A 44 5.62 0.51 20.11
C LEU A 44 6.54 0.46 21.35
N GLU A 45 6.24 1.24 22.40
CA GLU A 45 6.95 1.21 23.67
C GLU A 45 6.94 -0.20 24.28
N ARG A 46 5.76 -0.85 24.35
CA ARG A 46 5.66 -2.22 24.88
C ARG A 46 6.37 -3.27 24.03
N LEU A 47 6.39 -3.11 22.70
CA LEU A 47 7.14 -4.01 21.81
C LEU A 47 8.65 -3.84 22.04
N HIS A 48 9.11 -2.60 22.18
CA HIS A 48 10.49 -2.30 22.48
C HIS A 48 10.92 -2.87 23.84
N GLU A 49 10.11 -2.71 24.90
CA GLU A 49 10.35 -3.30 26.22
C GLU A 49 10.41 -4.84 26.19
N ALA A 50 9.68 -5.45 25.28
CA ALA A 50 9.65 -6.89 25.08
C ALA A 50 10.72 -7.42 24.10
N ASP A 51 11.61 -6.55 23.60
CA ASP A 51 12.61 -6.86 22.56
C ASP A 51 11.99 -7.46 21.28
N ILE A 52 10.81 -6.91 20.87
CA ILE A 52 10.09 -7.31 19.66
C ILE A 52 10.21 -6.22 18.61
N TYR A 53 10.76 -6.56 17.46
CA TYR A 53 10.94 -5.67 16.31
C TYR A 53 9.61 -5.45 15.56
N PRO A 54 9.06 -4.21 15.51
CA PRO A 54 7.81 -3.93 14.82
C PRO A 54 8.04 -3.60 13.34
N ILE A 55 7.24 -4.19 12.45
CA ILE A 55 7.23 -3.92 11.02
C ILE A 55 5.87 -3.33 10.63
N ALA A 56 5.87 -2.14 10.05
CA ALA A 56 4.65 -1.48 9.57
C ALA A 56 4.28 -1.97 8.18
N ARG A 57 3.22 -2.78 8.05
CA ARG A 57 2.73 -3.26 6.76
C ARG A 57 1.71 -2.29 6.18
N ILE A 58 1.91 -1.88 4.91
CA ILE A 58 1.04 -0.97 4.17
C ILE A 58 0.67 -1.60 2.83
N VAL A 59 -0.61 -1.90 2.66
CA VAL A 59 -1.19 -2.43 1.42
C VAL A 59 -1.48 -1.28 0.45
N ILE A 60 -1.01 -1.38 -0.80
CA ILE A 60 -1.04 -0.28 -1.77
C ILE A 60 -2.26 -0.36 -2.70
N VAL A 61 -2.27 -1.27 -3.67
CA VAL A 61 -3.27 -1.24 -4.75
C VAL A 61 -4.61 -1.89 -4.39
N LYS A 62 -4.69 -2.57 -3.26
CA LYS A 62 -5.95 -3.12 -2.71
C LYS A 62 -6.54 -2.11 -1.73
N ASP A 63 -7.30 -1.14 -2.26
CA ASP A 63 -7.90 -0.08 -1.47
C ASP A 63 -9.32 0.25 -1.95
N PRO A 64 -10.31 -0.55 -1.54
CA PRO A 64 -11.68 -0.32 -1.95
C PRO A 64 -12.30 0.97 -1.39
N LEU A 65 -11.80 1.51 -0.27
CA LEU A 65 -12.27 2.78 0.27
C LEU A 65 -11.81 3.94 -0.62
N LEU A 66 -10.52 3.98 -0.94
CA LEU A 66 -9.97 4.96 -1.87
C LEU A 66 -10.71 4.94 -3.20
N ILE A 67 -10.87 3.76 -3.80
CA ILE A 67 -11.50 3.62 -5.11
C ILE A 67 -12.97 4.04 -5.10
N ARG A 68 -13.72 3.78 -4.04
CA ARG A 68 -15.12 4.22 -3.93
C ARG A 68 -15.24 5.74 -3.78
N ALA A 69 -14.35 6.36 -3.05
CA ALA A 69 -14.32 7.80 -2.86
C ALA A 69 -13.71 8.54 -4.07
N ARG A 70 -12.71 7.96 -4.69
CA ARG A 70 -11.90 8.53 -5.78
C ARG A 70 -11.78 7.52 -6.93
N PRO A 71 -12.88 7.24 -7.66
CA PRO A 71 -12.89 6.20 -8.72
C PRO A 71 -11.92 6.48 -9.86
N GLU A 72 -11.52 7.73 -10.07
CA GLU A 72 -10.51 8.12 -11.06
C GLU A 72 -9.10 7.58 -10.74
N LEU A 73 -8.82 7.24 -9.47
CA LEU A 73 -7.56 6.63 -9.05
C LEU A 73 -7.52 5.11 -9.27
N ALA A 74 -8.59 4.53 -9.78
CA ALA A 74 -8.68 3.11 -10.06
C ALA A 74 -8.19 2.73 -11.46
N VAL A 75 -7.91 1.46 -11.65
CA VAL A 75 -7.85 0.85 -12.98
C VAL A 75 -9.22 0.99 -13.62
N GLN A 76 -9.29 1.48 -14.86
CA GLN A 76 -10.51 1.76 -15.59
C GLN A 76 -10.85 0.61 -16.55
N ASP A 77 -12.14 0.46 -16.90
CA ASP A 77 -12.60 -0.49 -17.91
C ASP A 77 -12.74 0.19 -19.27
N THR A 78 -12.42 -0.50 -20.35
CA THR A 78 -12.59 0.01 -21.72
C THR A 78 -14.04 0.38 -22.06
N SER A 79 -15.01 -0.20 -21.34
CA SER A 79 -16.43 0.15 -21.45
C SER A 79 -16.82 1.38 -20.62
N GLY A 80 -15.91 1.93 -19.86
CA GLY A 80 -16.10 3.04 -18.92
C GLY A 80 -16.28 2.59 -17.47
N GLY A 81 -15.88 3.46 -16.55
CA GLY A 81 -15.94 3.21 -15.11
C GLY A 81 -14.80 2.34 -14.55
N VAL A 82 -14.92 1.97 -13.31
CA VAL A 82 -13.89 1.19 -12.60
C VAL A 82 -13.85 -0.25 -13.13
N TRP A 83 -12.65 -0.71 -13.46
CA TRP A 83 -12.44 -2.10 -13.87
C TRP A 83 -12.57 -3.06 -12.69
N VAL A 84 -13.28 -4.15 -12.92
CA VAL A 84 -13.52 -5.23 -11.95
C VAL A 84 -12.95 -6.52 -12.52
N ASP A 85 -12.10 -7.20 -11.75
CA ASP A 85 -11.55 -8.49 -12.17
C ASP A 85 -12.57 -9.63 -12.05
N SER A 86 -12.24 -10.81 -12.59
CA SER A 86 -13.10 -12.01 -12.55
C SER A 86 -13.45 -12.51 -11.15
N LYS A 87 -12.76 -12.01 -10.11
CA LYS A 87 -13.02 -12.31 -8.71
C LYS A 87 -13.88 -11.23 -8.03
N GLY A 88 -14.32 -10.22 -8.78
CA GLY A 88 -15.10 -9.10 -8.26
C GLY A 88 -14.27 -8.06 -7.51
N LEU A 89 -12.95 -8.04 -7.70
CA LEU A 89 -12.06 -7.10 -7.00
C LEU A 89 -11.77 -5.88 -7.86
N ILE A 90 -11.68 -4.74 -7.21
CA ILE A 90 -11.24 -3.46 -7.78
C ILE A 90 -9.81 -3.16 -7.37
N TRP A 91 -9.09 -2.40 -8.20
CA TRP A 91 -7.66 -2.17 -8.05
C TRP A 91 -7.34 -0.69 -8.25
N ALA A 92 -6.55 -0.11 -7.34
CA ALA A 92 -6.00 1.21 -7.56
C ALA A 92 -4.94 1.19 -8.67
N ASN A 93 -4.83 2.29 -9.39
CA ASN A 93 -3.92 2.43 -10.52
C ASN A 93 -2.53 2.84 -10.05
N LEU A 94 -1.58 1.91 -10.08
CA LEU A 94 -0.21 2.15 -9.63
C LEU A 94 0.56 3.17 -10.50
N HIS A 95 0.08 3.53 -11.69
CA HIS A 95 0.68 4.62 -12.48
C HIS A 95 0.34 6.02 -11.97
N ASP A 96 -0.66 6.14 -11.08
CA ASP A 96 -1.10 7.42 -10.54
C ASP A 96 -0.22 7.87 -9.37
N ARG A 97 0.32 9.08 -9.48
CA ARG A 97 1.21 9.66 -8.47
C ARG A 97 0.49 9.95 -7.15
N THR A 98 -0.79 10.30 -7.19
CA THR A 98 -1.60 10.56 -5.99
C THR A 98 -1.69 9.34 -5.08
N LEU A 99 -1.74 8.13 -5.70
CA LEU A 99 -1.68 6.87 -4.95
C LEU A 99 -0.35 6.73 -4.19
N TRP A 100 0.77 7.12 -4.82
CA TRP A 100 2.09 7.05 -4.19
C TRP A 100 2.18 7.99 -3.00
N GLU A 101 1.79 9.25 -3.20
CA GLU A 101 1.80 10.30 -2.18
C GLU A 101 1.00 9.88 -0.95
N TYR A 102 -0.21 9.37 -1.15
CA TYR A 102 -1.06 8.88 -0.06
C TYR A 102 -0.36 7.83 0.80
N HIS A 103 0.21 6.80 0.19
CA HIS A 103 0.83 5.71 0.92
C HIS A 103 2.16 6.10 1.57
N VAL A 104 2.92 6.96 0.92
CA VAL A 104 4.17 7.47 1.49
C VAL A 104 3.91 8.43 2.66
N GLU A 105 2.84 9.24 2.63
CA GLU A 105 2.47 10.05 3.80
C GLU A 105 2.08 9.17 5.01
N LEU A 106 1.37 8.06 4.80
CA LEU A 106 1.13 7.07 5.87
C LEU A 106 2.44 6.48 6.41
N ALA A 107 3.38 6.15 5.52
CA ALA A 107 4.69 5.63 5.92
C ALA A 107 5.50 6.65 6.74
N LYS A 108 5.51 7.93 6.33
CA LYS A 108 6.15 9.01 7.09
C LYS A 108 5.54 9.16 8.48
N GLU A 109 4.22 9.09 8.59
CA GLU A 109 3.52 9.20 9.87
C GLU A 109 3.94 8.09 10.83
N VAL A 110 3.99 6.83 10.38
CA VAL A 110 4.36 5.71 11.25
C VAL A 110 5.87 5.61 11.50
N ALA A 111 6.70 6.04 10.56
CA ALA A 111 8.13 6.21 10.77
C ALA A 111 8.40 7.24 11.88
N ALA A 112 7.72 8.39 11.84
CA ALA A 112 7.80 9.41 12.88
C ALA A 112 7.26 8.91 14.25
N ALA A 113 6.34 7.94 14.25
CA ALA A 113 5.86 7.29 15.46
C ALA A 113 6.86 6.30 16.06
N GLY A 114 7.89 5.87 15.30
CA GLY A 114 8.97 5.00 15.78
C GLY A 114 9.02 3.60 15.17
N PHE A 115 8.32 3.33 14.07
CA PHE A 115 8.53 2.09 13.32
C PHE A 115 9.90 2.11 12.64
N PRO A 116 10.73 1.06 12.82
CA PRO A 116 12.03 0.97 12.16
C PRO A 116 11.95 0.46 10.72
N GLU A 117 10.84 -0.14 10.32
CA GLU A 117 10.66 -0.79 9.02
C GLU A 117 9.26 -0.59 8.44
N ILE A 118 9.21 -0.29 7.13
CA ILE A 118 8.00 -0.23 6.32
C ILE A 118 8.00 -1.41 5.35
N GLN A 119 6.99 -2.27 5.45
CA GLN A 119 6.75 -3.36 4.51
C GLN A 119 5.64 -2.97 3.53
N TRP A 120 6.02 -2.79 2.26
CA TRP A 120 5.07 -2.54 1.19
C TRP A 120 4.45 -3.85 0.72
N ASP A 121 3.13 -3.93 0.73
CA ASP A 121 2.40 -5.09 0.24
C ASP A 121 1.43 -4.70 -0.88
N TYR A 122 1.10 -5.66 -1.72
CA TYR A 122 0.31 -5.45 -2.93
C TYR A 122 0.87 -4.32 -3.83
N LEU A 123 2.20 -4.17 -3.88
CA LEU A 123 2.88 -3.32 -4.85
C LEU A 123 3.00 -4.07 -6.18
N ARG A 124 1.88 -4.20 -6.88
CA ARG A 124 1.77 -5.02 -8.09
C ARG A 124 0.58 -4.63 -8.94
N PHE A 125 0.52 -5.23 -10.13
CA PHE A 125 -0.61 -5.12 -11.02
C PHE A 125 -1.59 -6.29 -10.87
N PRO A 126 -2.84 -6.15 -11.36
CA PRO A 126 -3.81 -7.24 -11.35
C PRO A 126 -3.27 -8.51 -12.02
N ASP A 127 -3.50 -9.64 -11.36
CA ASP A 127 -3.27 -10.97 -11.91
C ASP A 127 -4.63 -11.58 -12.24
N ALA A 128 -5.01 -11.54 -13.50
CA ALA A 128 -6.30 -11.96 -14.02
C ALA A 128 -6.14 -12.62 -15.39
N PRO A 129 -7.13 -13.40 -15.85
CA PRO A 129 -7.13 -13.95 -17.20
C PRO A 129 -6.93 -12.86 -18.27
N ARG A 130 -6.27 -13.22 -19.38
CA ARG A 130 -5.95 -12.27 -20.44
C ARG A 130 -7.16 -11.48 -20.94
N ALA A 131 -8.30 -12.16 -21.11
CA ALA A 131 -9.54 -11.52 -21.56
C ALA A 131 -10.04 -10.42 -20.61
N ASP A 132 -9.79 -10.56 -19.31
CA ASP A 132 -10.11 -9.52 -18.33
C ASP A 132 -9.09 -8.37 -18.40
N LEU A 133 -7.79 -8.71 -18.53
CA LEU A 133 -6.72 -7.71 -18.63
C LEU A 133 -6.80 -6.88 -19.92
N ASP A 134 -7.33 -7.44 -21.01
CA ASP A 134 -7.53 -6.72 -22.27
C ASP A 134 -8.58 -5.58 -22.13
N ARG A 135 -9.43 -5.62 -21.10
CA ARG A 135 -10.38 -4.54 -20.76
C ARG A 135 -9.81 -3.52 -19.78
N ALA A 136 -8.69 -3.84 -19.11
CA ALA A 136 -8.11 -2.97 -18.10
C ALA A 136 -7.31 -1.83 -18.74
N VAL A 137 -7.69 -0.61 -18.40
CA VAL A 137 -7.02 0.63 -18.82
C VAL A 137 -6.35 1.25 -17.60
N PHE A 138 -5.11 1.69 -17.78
CA PHE A 138 -4.31 2.36 -16.75
C PHE A 138 -4.10 3.82 -17.15
N PRO A 139 -4.99 4.75 -16.73
CA PRO A 139 -4.84 6.17 -17.03
C PRO A 139 -3.49 6.71 -16.57
N GLY A 140 -2.87 7.60 -17.34
CA GLY A 140 -1.58 8.20 -16.99
C GLY A 140 -0.38 7.25 -17.11
N ALA A 141 -0.55 6.05 -17.67
CA ALA A 141 0.58 5.16 -17.94
C ALA A 141 1.57 5.78 -18.95
N ASP A 142 1.05 6.48 -19.98
CA ASP A 142 1.83 7.27 -20.94
C ASP A 142 3.03 6.51 -21.54
N GLY A 143 2.80 5.25 -21.86
CA GLY A 143 3.83 4.35 -22.39
C GLY A 143 4.75 3.71 -21.34
N ARG A 144 4.63 4.06 -20.06
CA ARG A 144 5.35 3.41 -18.97
C ARG A 144 4.86 1.98 -18.80
N THR A 145 5.79 1.06 -18.59
CA THR A 145 5.49 -0.33 -18.30
C THR A 145 5.04 -0.52 -16.86
N ARG A 146 4.50 -1.69 -16.53
CA ARG A 146 4.19 -2.08 -15.15
C ARG A 146 5.42 -2.05 -14.25
N ARG A 147 6.57 -2.42 -14.81
CA ARG A 147 7.88 -2.38 -14.14
C ARG A 147 8.25 -0.94 -13.80
N ASP A 148 8.14 -0.02 -14.76
CA ASP A 148 8.46 1.39 -14.54
C ASP A 148 7.60 2.01 -13.41
N ALA A 149 6.34 1.59 -13.28
CA ALA A 149 5.49 2.08 -12.20
C ALA A 149 5.93 1.56 -10.82
N VAL A 150 6.30 0.28 -10.72
CA VAL A 150 6.80 -0.32 -9.47
C VAL A 150 8.14 0.31 -9.09
N GLU A 151 9.10 0.38 -10.02
CA GLU A 151 10.40 1.00 -9.80
C GLU A 151 10.26 2.48 -9.41
N GLY A 152 9.42 3.22 -10.13
CA GLY A 152 9.15 4.63 -9.85
C GLY A 152 8.52 4.87 -8.46
N PHE A 153 7.59 4.00 -8.03
CA PHE A 153 7.08 4.05 -6.66
C PHE A 153 8.18 3.84 -5.62
N LEU A 154 9.03 2.82 -5.82
CA LEU A 154 10.10 2.50 -4.88
C LEU A 154 11.16 3.60 -4.80
N GLU A 155 11.54 4.19 -5.95
CA GLU A 155 12.45 5.33 -6.00
C GLU A 155 11.87 6.54 -5.27
N TYR A 156 10.58 6.83 -5.51
CA TYR A 156 9.88 7.90 -4.81
C TYR A 156 9.82 7.67 -3.31
N ALA A 157 9.35 6.50 -2.88
CA ALA A 157 9.24 6.18 -1.46
C ALA A 157 10.60 6.25 -0.76
N ARG A 158 11.66 5.75 -1.41
CA ARG A 158 13.04 5.83 -0.89
C ARG A 158 13.51 7.27 -0.71
N ALA A 159 13.24 8.13 -1.68
CA ALA A 159 13.62 9.54 -1.61
C ALA A 159 12.88 10.26 -0.49
N GLU A 160 11.58 10.05 -0.38
CA GLU A 160 10.71 10.70 0.61
C GLU A 160 10.95 10.22 2.05
N LEU A 161 11.43 8.99 2.23
CA LEU A 161 11.72 8.38 3.53
C LEU A 161 13.20 8.44 3.91
N ALA A 162 14.07 9.03 3.07
CA ALA A 162 15.52 9.00 3.28
C ALA A 162 15.96 9.57 4.63
N GLU A 163 15.30 10.64 5.09
CA GLU A 163 15.65 11.30 6.35
C GLU A 163 15.09 10.58 7.59
N SER A 164 14.12 9.67 7.41
CA SER A 164 13.50 8.94 8.53
C SER A 164 14.37 7.80 9.05
N GLY A 165 15.31 7.31 8.23
CA GLY A 165 16.17 6.18 8.57
C GLY A 165 15.45 4.82 8.63
N VAL A 166 14.18 4.74 8.17
CA VAL A 166 13.45 3.47 8.16
C VAL A 166 13.95 2.54 7.06
N GLU A 167 13.96 1.25 7.36
CA GLU A 167 14.17 0.22 6.34
C GLU A 167 12.92 0.05 5.48
N MET A 168 13.10 -0.30 4.20
CA MET A 168 12.01 -0.60 3.28
C MET A 168 12.10 -2.04 2.81
N THR A 169 11.03 -2.79 3.00
CA THR A 169 10.90 -4.18 2.53
C THR A 169 9.66 -4.37 1.67
N LEU A 170 9.62 -5.47 0.94
CA LEU A 170 8.52 -5.82 0.03
C LEU A 170 7.96 -7.18 0.40
N ASP A 171 6.63 -7.28 0.45
CA ASP A 171 5.95 -8.57 0.43
C ASP A 171 5.72 -8.99 -1.02
N VAL A 172 6.35 -10.10 -1.42
CA VAL A 172 6.30 -10.62 -2.79
C VAL A 172 5.87 -12.08 -2.80
N PHE A 173 5.15 -12.49 -3.84
CA PHE A 173 4.82 -13.90 -4.00
C PHE A 173 6.06 -14.77 -4.21
N GLY A 174 6.07 -15.97 -3.61
CA GLY A 174 7.14 -16.93 -3.77
C GLY A 174 7.44 -17.28 -5.23
N ALA A 175 6.45 -17.23 -6.13
CA ALA A 175 6.65 -17.41 -7.57
C ALA A 175 7.57 -16.34 -8.20
N THR A 176 7.69 -15.14 -7.60
CA THR A 176 8.57 -14.07 -8.08
C THR A 176 10.03 -14.48 -8.02
N THR A 177 10.41 -15.32 -7.07
CA THR A 177 11.80 -15.78 -6.89
C THR A 177 12.23 -16.86 -7.87
N SER A 178 11.26 -17.48 -8.58
CA SER A 178 11.49 -18.54 -9.58
C SER A 178 11.22 -18.10 -11.02
N ALA A 179 10.75 -16.85 -11.21
CA ALA A 179 10.56 -16.29 -12.54
C ALA A 179 11.94 -16.05 -13.20
N THR A 180 12.29 -16.92 -14.14
CA THR A 180 13.40 -16.65 -15.06
C THR A 180 12.96 -15.54 -16.02
N SER A 181 13.73 -14.47 -16.06
CA SER A 181 13.62 -13.33 -16.98
C SER A 181 13.69 -13.75 -18.45
#